data_649d5a79850fed599852d5f2a63079b6
#
_entry.id   649d5a79850fed599852d5f2a63079b6
#
_cell.length_a   1.000
_cell.length_b   1.000
_cell.length_c   1.000
_cell.angle_alpha   90.00
_cell.angle_beta   90.00
_cell.angle_gamma   90.00
#
_symmetry.space_group_name_H-M   'P 1'
#
loop_
_entity.id
_entity.type
_entity.pdbx_description
1 polymer ?
#
loop_
_entity_poly.entity_id
_entity_poly.type
_entity_poly.pdbx_seq_one_letter_code
_entity_poly.pdbx_strand_id
1 'polypeptide(L)'
;MIDTLRILRKAGFFKQYNTLTENEILNKIQEERKDKYSKIFGYPYEPEKNLSDQELASQDSSKMLHLDLEADVCKENKVYSWLLTVLDELSGRKNIITDIVEEWEDETGPINVSFRLNSEMKFLNPEYMDDWVDPNFIDNVLSEISKVINQPFHVCLGPNEEWFGQDVNYLRLTQEERRILDEKLGWKFLDDFLKRVKNNFP
;
A
#
# COMPACT_ATOMS: atom_id res chain seq x y z
N MET A 1 -1.65 17.73 -12.29
CA MET A 1 -1.60 17.52 -10.82
C MET A 1 -2.84 17.99 -10.07
N ILE A 2 -3.30 19.25 -10.20
CA ILE A 2 -4.53 19.73 -9.51
C ILE A 2 -5.77 18.93 -9.94
N ASP A 3 -5.96 18.68 -11.24
CA ASP A 3 -7.11 17.92 -11.72
C ASP A 3 -7.03 16.45 -11.28
N THR A 4 -5.84 15.85 -11.30
CA THR A 4 -5.59 14.54 -10.71
C THR A 4 -5.97 14.50 -9.23
N LEU A 5 -5.52 15.49 -8.44
CA LEU A 5 -5.86 15.57 -7.02
C LEU A 5 -7.38 15.66 -6.79
N ARG A 6 -8.10 16.43 -7.63
CA ARG A 6 -9.56 16.51 -7.57
C ARG A 6 -10.24 15.18 -7.83
N ILE A 7 -9.71 14.40 -8.79
CA ILE A 7 -10.21 13.05 -9.09
C ILE A 7 -9.94 12.12 -7.92
N LEU A 8 -8.71 12.11 -7.39
CA LEU A 8 -8.32 11.30 -6.24
C LEU A 8 -9.19 11.63 -5.01
N ARG A 9 -9.46 12.90 -4.73
CA ARG A 9 -10.37 13.30 -3.65
C ARG A 9 -11.79 12.75 -3.84
N LYS A 10 -12.32 12.75 -5.07
CA LYS A 10 -13.61 12.12 -5.37
C LYS A 10 -13.58 10.60 -5.16
N ALA A 11 -12.44 9.97 -5.41
CA ALA A 11 -12.18 8.56 -5.11
C ALA A 11 -11.79 8.30 -3.64
N GLY A 12 -12.02 9.28 -2.75
CA GLY A 12 -11.89 9.10 -1.30
C GLY A 12 -10.48 9.22 -0.76
N PHE A 13 -9.50 9.69 -1.55
CA PHE A 13 -8.16 10.02 -1.08
C PHE A 13 -8.13 11.34 -0.32
N PHE A 14 -7.11 11.51 0.51
CA PHE A 14 -6.79 12.76 1.23
C PHE A 14 -7.94 13.27 2.12
N LYS A 15 -8.75 12.37 2.67
CA LYS A 15 -9.87 12.72 3.56
C LYS A 15 -9.43 13.48 4.80
N GLN A 16 -8.19 13.26 5.27
CA GLN A 16 -7.58 13.98 6.39
C GLN A 16 -7.39 15.48 6.07
N TYR A 17 -7.41 15.88 4.79
CA TYR A 17 -7.23 17.25 4.33
C TYR A 17 -8.50 17.87 3.72
N ASN A 18 -9.72 17.40 4.07
CA ASN A 18 -10.98 17.83 3.47
C ASN A 18 -11.29 19.33 3.69
N THR A 19 -10.67 19.99 4.64
CA THR A 19 -10.81 21.43 4.87
C THR A 19 -9.82 22.30 4.06
N LEU A 20 -8.84 21.68 3.39
CA LEU A 20 -7.82 22.36 2.62
C LEU A 20 -8.19 22.44 1.14
N THR A 21 -7.72 23.49 0.47
CA THR A 21 -7.75 23.63 -0.98
C THR A 21 -6.74 22.68 -1.64
N GLU A 22 -6.90 22.40 -2.94
CA GLU A 22 -5.96 21.54 -3.68
C GLU A 22 -4.52 22.07 -3.62
N ASN A 23 -4.32 23.39 -3.70
CA ASN A 23 -2.98 23.97 -3.62
C ASN A 23 -2.36 23.81 -2.23
N GLU A 24 -3.15 23.97 -1.17
CA GLU A 24 -2.67 23.72 0.21
C GLU A 24 -2.31 22.27 0.44
N ILE A 25 -3.09 21.33 -0.11
CA ILE A 25 -2.78 19.90 -0.04
C ILE A 25 -1.47 19.58 -0.77
N LEU A 26 -1.28 20.08 -2.00
CA LEU A 26 -0.06 19.87 -2.77
C LEU A 26 1.18 20.43 -2.07
N ASN A 27 1.07 21.63 -1.49
CA ASN A 27 2.14 22.22 -0.70
C ASN A 27 2.48 21.38 0.53
N LYS A 28 1.46 20.90 1.23
CA LYS A 28 1.64 20.04 2.41
C LYS A 28 2.31 18.71 2.06
N ILE A 29 1.88 18.06 0.98
CA ILE A 29 2.53 16.84 0.46
C ILE A 29 4.00 17.13 0.14
N GLN A 30 4.32 18.25 -0.51
CA GLN A 30 5.68 18.61 -0.83
C GLN A 30 6.55 18.83 0.42
N GLU A 31 6.03 19.47 1.45
CA GLU A 31 6.71 19.66 2.73
C GLU A 31 6.95 18.32 3.44
N GLU A 32 5.95 17.46 3.52
CA GLU A 32 6.05 16.12 4.13
C GLU A 32 7.08 15.23 3.40
N ARG A 33 7.11 15.26 2.06
CA ARG A 33 8.12 14.57 1.25
C ARG A 33 9.53 15.13 1.51
N LYS A 34 9.66 16.45 1.55
CA LYS A 34 10.93 17.11 1.86
C LYS A 34 11.47 16.67 3.22
N ASP A 35 10.64 16.68 4.23
CA ASP A 35 11.01 16.25 5.59
C ASP A 35 11.39 14.77 5.61
N LYS A 36 10.62 13.91 4.95
CA LYS A 36 10.89 12.47 4.85
C LYS A 36 12.24 12.20 4.18
N TYR A 37 12.46 12.73 3.00
CA TYR A 37 13.71 12.48 2.25
C TYR A 37 14.93 13.13 2.91
N SER A 38 14.78 14.30 3.52
CA SER A 38 15.87 14.92 4.28
C SER A 38 16.30 14.08 5.48
N LYS A 39 15.36 13.38 6.13
CA LYS A 39 15.66 12.42 7.22
C LYS A 39 16.38 11.18 6.69
N ILE A 40 15.91 10.62 5.56
CA ILE A 40 16.50 9.43 4.94
C ILE A 40 17.94 9.71 4.51
N PHE A 41 18.18 10.84 3.84
CA PHE A 41 19.50 11.17 3.31
C PHE A 41 20.45 11.82 4.35
N GLY A 42 19.92 12.29 5.48
CA GLY A 42 20.70 12.97 6.51
C GLY A 42 21.14 14.40 6.13
N TYR A 43 20.59 14.98 5.05
CA TYR A 43 20.83 16.36 4.63
C TYR A 43 19.56 16.97 4.00
N PRO A 44 19.45 18.32 3.93
CA PRO A 44 18.30 18.97 3.27
C PRO A 44 18.16 18.50 1.82
N TYR A 45 17.00 17.96 1.50
CA TYR A 45 16.68 17.45 0.15
C TYR A 45 15.41 18.12 -0.37
N GLU A 46 15.41 18.52 -1.63
CA GLU A 46 14.26 19.12 -2.30
C GLU A 46 13.70 18.12 -3.32
N PRO A 47 12.63 17.39 -2.98
CA PRO A 47 12.06 16.39 -3.87
C PRO A 47 11.40 17.03 -5.09
N GLU A 48 11.32 16.27 -6.17
CA GLU A 48 10.64 16.69 -7.40
C GLU A 48 9.19 17.09 -7.12
N LYS A 49 8.74 18.18 -7.74
CA LYS A 49 7.39 18.73 -7.51
C LYS A 49 6.32 18.08 -8.36
N ASN A 50 6.70 17.59 -9.56
CA ASN A 50 5.78 16.95 -10.47
C ASN A 50 5.69 15.47 -10.15
N LEU A 51 4.52 15.05 -9.68
CA LEU A 51 4.22 13.66 -9.41
C LEU A 51 3.32 13.11 -10.50
N SER A 52 3.55 11.86 -10.90
CA SER A 52 2.56 11.07 -11.62
C SER A 52 1.30 10.88 -10.79
N ASP A 53 0.23 10.43 -11.40
CA ASP A 53 -1.04 10.18 -10.71
C ASP A 53 -0.90 9.13 -9.60
N GLN A 54 -0.11 8.09 -9.83
CA GLN A 54 0.14 7.04 -8.83
C GLN A 54 1.07 7.51 -7.71
N GLU A 55 2.14 8.25 -8.02
CA GLU A 55 3.00 8.84 -7.00
C GLU A 55 2.25 9.84 -6.12
N LEU A 56 1.34 10.62 -6.70
CA LEU A 56 0.48 11.51 -5.91
C LEU A 56 -0.45 10.72 -5.01
N ALA A 57 -1.08 9.67 -5.53
CA ALA A 57 -1.99 8.83 -4.75
C ALA A 57 -1.28 8.10 -3.59
N SER A 58 -0.03 7.64 -3.80
CA SER A 58 0.76 6.95 -2.77
C SER A 58 1.14 7.86 -1.58
N GLN A 59 0.93 9.18 -1.70
CA GLN A 59 1.09 10.09 -0.56
C GLN A 59 -0.06 9.98 0.45
N ASP A 60 -1.11 9.22 0.16
CA ASP A 60 -2.16 8.85 1.12
C ASP A 60 -2.03 7.38 1.51
N SER A 61 -1.20 7.09 2.51
CA SER A 61 -0.95 5.74 3.04
C SER A 61 -2.21 5.03 3.53
N SER A 62 -3.25 5.77 3.88
CA SER A 62 -4.55 5.19 4.27
C SER A 62 -5.37 4.67 3.09
N LYS A 63 -4.95 4.93 1.85
CA LYS A 63 -5.67 4.56 0.62
C LYS A 63 -4.83 3.75 -0.34
N MET A 64 -3.52 4.00 -0.40
CA MET A 64 -2.60 3.34 -1.32
C MET A 64 -1.28 3.02 -0.64
N LEU A 65 -0.85 1.79 -0.78
CA LEU A 65 0.48 1.31 -0.43
C LEU A 65 1.21 0.94 -1.72
N HIS A 66 2.31 1.64 -2.00
CA HIS A 66 3.31 1.22 -2.97
C HIS A 66 4.35 0.40 -2.23
N LEU A 67 4.58 -0.83 -2.67
CA LEU A 67 5.47 -1.78 -2.04
C LEU A 67 6.44 -2.35 -3.07
N ASP A 68 7.73 -2.27 -2.79
CA ASP A 68 8.76 -3.06 -3.42
C ASP A 68 8.82 -4.42 -2.70
N LEU A 69 8.63 -5.51 -3.45
CA LEU A 69 8.65 -6.87 -2.89
C LEU A 69 10.08 -7.37 -2.66
N GLU A 70 11.08 -6.79 -3.33
CA GLU A 70 12.50 -7.01 -3.06
C GLU A 70 12.93 -6.07 -1.92
N ALA A 71 12.80 -6.56 -0.69
CA ALA A 71 12.85 -5.74 0.52
C ALA A 71 13.97 -6.12 1.49
N ASP A 72 15.03 -6.79 1.00
CA ASP A 72 16.20 -7.21 1.80
C ASP A 72 15.72 -7.95 3.09
N VAL A 73 15.01 -9.08 2.87
CA VAL A 73 14.30 -9.82 3.93
C VAL A 73 15.31 -10.60 4.78
N CYS A 74 15.64 -10.05 5.93
CA CYS A 74 16.54 -10.67 6.90
C CYS A 74 16.04 -10.46 8.34
N LYS A 75 16.61 -11.24 9.26
CA LYS A 75 16.25 -11.22 10.68
C LYS A 75 16.38 -9.84 11.34
N GLU A 76 17.38 -9.06 10.94
CA GLU A 76 17.67 -7.75 11.48
C GLU A 76 16.67 -6.68 11.04
N ASN A 77 16.17 -6.78 9.81
CA ASN A 77 15.32 -5.76 9.19
C ASN A 77 13.87 -5.78 9.68
N LYS A 78 13.41 -6.90 10.25
CA LYS A 78 12.03 -7.04 10.76
C LYS A 78 10.98 -6.63 9.72
N VAL A 79 11.16 -7.09 8.49
CA VAL A 79 10.36 -6.65 7.33
C VAL A 79 8.87 -6.95 7.52
N TYR A 80 8.50 -8.10 8.08
CA TYR A 80 7.10 -8.47 8.31
C TYR A 80 6.44 -7.62 9.41
N SER A 81 7.21 -7.23 10.43
CA SER A 81 6.73 -6.28 11.46
C SER A 81 6.48 -4.90 10.86
N TRP A 82 7.37 -4.42 10.01
CA TRP A 82 7.18 -3.18 9.26
C TRP A 82 5.96 -3.28 8.33
N LEU A 83 5.83 -4.36 7.57
CA LEU A 83 4.68 -4.60 6.69
C LEU A 83 3.35 -4.53 7.44
N LEU A 84 3.24 -5.18 8.59
CA LEU A 84 2.02 -5.12 9.41
C LEU A 84 1.69 -3.68 9.82
N THR A 85 2.69 -2.85 10.11
CA THR A 85 2.50 -1.44 10.44
C THR A 85 1.94 -0.64 9.25
N VAL A 86 2.50 -0.81 8.04
CA VAL A 86 2.00 -0.09 6.87
C VAL A 86 0.64 -0.61 6.39
N LEU A 87 0.34 -1.90 6.60
CA LEU A 87 -0.97 -2.49 6.33
C LEU A 87 -2.05 -2.00 7.33
N ASP A 88 -1.66 -1.72 8.59
CA ASP A 88 -2.54 -1.05 9.56
C ASP A 88 -2.92 0.36 9.05
N GLU A 89 -1.95 1.13 8.57
CA GLU A 89 -2.20 2.44 7.98
C GLU A 89 -3.13 2.35 6.76
N LEU A 90 -2.86 1.41 5.84
CA LEU A 90 -3.68 1.17 4.65
C LEU A 90 -5.12 0.79 4.99
N SER A 91 -5.36 0.19 6.15
CA SER A 91 -6.72 -0.11 6.63
C SER A 91 -7.59 1.14 6.75
N GLY A 92 -6.99 2.32 6.89
CA GLY A 92 -7.66 3.59 7.16
C GLY A 92 -8.26 3.67 8.56
N ARG A 93 -7.98 2.70 9.42
CA ARG A 93 -8.31 2.68 10.84
C ARG A 93 -7.00 2.68 11.64
N LYS A 94 -7.05 3.18 12.84
CA LYS A 94 -5.85 3.22 13.71
C LYS A 94 -5.83 2.02 14.64
N ASN A 95 -4.66 1.40 14.75
CA ASN A 95 -4.37 0.36 15.74
C ASN A 95 -5.31 -0.85 15.66
N ILE A 96 -5.74 -1.26 14.47
CA ILE A 96 -6.44 -2.53 14.32
C ILE A 96 -5.44 -3.70 14.35
N ILE A 97 -4.16 -3.43 14.02
CA ILE A 97 -3.04 -4.36 14.18
C ILE A 97 -2.19 -3.88 15.35
N THR A 98 -2.01 -4.75 16.35
CA THR A 98 -1.22 -4.47 17.56
C THR A 98 -0.43 -5.71 18.01
N ASP A 99 0.43 -5.56 19.01
CA ASP A 99 1.20 -6.64 19.62
C ASP A 99 1.97 -7.48 18.60
N ILE A 100 2.64 -6.79 17.65
CA ILE A 100 3.39 -7.41 16.58
C ILE A 100 4.68 -8.01 17.12
N VAL A 101 4.88 -9.30 16.87
CA VAL A 101 6.10 -10.03 17.20
C VAL A 101 6.55 -10.80 15.96
N GLU A 102 7.82 -10.65 15.61
CA GLU A 102 8.49 -11.36 14.52
C GLU A 102 9.71 -12.06 15.07
N GLU A 103 9.74 -13.38 14.98
CA GLU A 103 10.81 -14.24 15.49
C GLU A 103 11.36 -15.11 14.37
N TRP A 104 12.66 -15.29 14.34
CA TRP A 104 13.38 -16.13 13.40
C TRP A 104 14.12 -17.21 14.18
N GLU A 105 14.01 -18.46 13.75
CA GLU A 105 14.77 -19.56 14.38
C GLU A 105 16.25 -19.47 13.98
N ASP A 106 16.52 -19.24 12.69
CA ASP A 106 17.87 -18.97 12.17
C ASP A 106 17.83 -17.90 11.05
N GLU A 107 18.94 -17.71 10.32
CA GLU A 107 19.07 -16.68 9.26
C GLU A 107 18.16 -16.90 8.05
N THR A 108 17.72 -18.13 7.84
CA THR A 108 16.85 -18.51 6.70
C THR A 108 15.47 -19.01 7.13
N GLY A 109 15.11 -18.77 8.39
CA GLY A 109 13.83 -19.19 8.97
C GLY A 109 13.93 -20.51 9.74
N PRO A 110 12.83 -21.10 10.17
CA PRO A 110 11.44 -20.61 10.03
C PRO A 110 11.19 -19.23 10.60
N ILE A 111 10.32 -18.47 9.93
CA ILE A 111 9.89 -17.14 10.35
C ILE A 111 8.51 -17.29 11.02
N ASN A 112 8.39 -16.77 12.24
CA ASN A 112 7.15 -16.79 13.01
C ASN A 112 6.69 -15.35 13.25
N VAL A 113 5.51 -15.02 12.74
CA VAL A 113 4.91 -13.70 12.92
C VAL A 113 3.60 -13.83 13.66
N SER A 114 3.49 -13.14 14.79
CA SER A 114 2.25 -13.06 15.54
C SER A 114 1.84 -11.62 15.78
N PHE A 115 0.54 -11.37 15.78
CA PHE A 115 -0.02 -10.03 16.00
C PHE A 115 -1.49 -10.14 16.41
N ARG A 116 -2.04 -9.05 16.96
CA ARG A 116 -3.48 -8.94 17.15
C ARG A 116 -4.10 -8.17 15.99
N LEU A 117 -5.15 -8.74 15.40
CA LEU A 117 -6.02 -8.05 14.46
C LEU A 117 -7.40 -7.89 15.11
N ASN A 118 -7.81 -6.65 15.36
CA ASN A 118 -9.09 -6.34 16.03
C ASN A 118 -9.29 -7.15 17.34
N SER A 119 -8.22 -7.25 18.15
CA SER A 119 -8.11 -7.99 19.41
C SER A 119 -7.98 -9.53 19.30
N GLU A 120 -8.09 -10.14 18.10
CA GLU A 120 -7.84 -11.56 17.89
C GLU A 120 -6.36 -11.82 17.60
N MET A 121 -5.76 -12.81 18.27
CA MET A 121 -4.40 -13.25 17.94
C MET A 121 -4.38 -13.98 16.60
N LYS A 122 -3.43 -13.60 15.76
CA LYS A 122 -3.11 -14.23 14.49
C LYS A 122 -1.68 -14.74 14.52
N PHE A 123 -1.45 -15.87 13.83
CA PHE A 123 -0.15 -16.50 13.68
C PHE A 123 0.05 -16.83 12.21
N LEU A 124 1.13 -16.33 11.64
CA LEU A 124 1.50 -16.58 10.25
C LEU A 124 2.97 -16.99 10.18
N ASN A 125 3.27 -17.87 9.25
CA ASN A 125 4.63 -18.33 9.00
C ASN A 125 4.98 -18.03 7.55
N PRO A 126 5.46 -16.80 7.25
CA PRO A 126 5.88 -16.48 5.90
C PRO A 126 7.05 -17.36 5.47
N GLU A 127 7.08 -17.72 4.20
CA GLU A 127 8.18 -18.46 3.61
C GLU A 127 9.40 -17.53 3.46
N TYR A 128 10.59 -18.04 3.77
CA TYR A 128 11.83 -17.34 3.45
C TYR A 128 12.11 -17.46 1.96
N MET A 129 12.15 -16.34 1.27
CA MET A 129 12.31 -16.22 -0.18
C MET A 129 13.54 -15.38 -0.56
N ASP A 130 14.62 -15.50 0.22
CA ASP A 130 15.80 -14.67 0.08
C ASP A 130 15.47 -13.17 0.28
N ASP A 131 15.82 -12.31 -0.62
CA ASP A 131 15.56 -10.87 -0.52
C ASP A 131 14.08 -10.48 -0.73
N TRP A 132 13.19 -11.45 -1.01
CA TRP A 132 11.80 -11.19 -1.38
C TRP A 132 10.84 -11.39 -0.23
N VAL A 133 9.87 -10.48 -0.14
CA VAL A 133 8.72 -10.65 0.74
C VAL A 133 7.81 -11.75 0.22
N ASP A 134 7.36 -12.64 1.09
CA ASP A 134 6.33 -13.63 0.75
C ASP A 134 5.00 -12.95 0.40
N PRO A 135 4.54 -12.97 -0.87
CA PRO A 135 3.30 -12.33 -1.28
C PRO A 135 2.07 -12.99 -0.62
N ASN A 136 2.13 -14.28 -0.27
CA ASN A 136 1.04 -14.96 0.42
C ASN A 136 0.82 -14.39 1.82
N PHE A 137 1.88 -13.94 2.49
CA PHE A 137 1.75 -13.26 3.77
C PHE A 137 0.91 -11.99 3.63
N ILE A 138 1.23 -11.15 2.62
CA ILE A 138 0.51 -9.89 2.38
C ILE A 138 -0.96 -10.18 2.04
N ASP A 139 -1.23 -11.10 1.13
CA ASP A 139 -2.59 -11.44 0.70
C ASP A 139 -3.44 -11.99 1.86
N ASN A 140 -2.85 -12.82 2.72
CA ASN A 140 -3.52 -13.33 3.92
C ASN A 140 -3.89 -12.20 4.89
N VAL A 141 -2.94 -11.29 5.19
CA VAL A 141 -3.19 -10.16 6.09
C VAL A 141 -4.24 -9.21 5.49
N LEU A 142 -4.14 -8.85 4.23
CA LEU A 142 -5.12 -7.98 3.54
C LEU A 142 -6.52 -8.61 3.51
N SER A 143 -6.62 -9.93 3.30
CA SER A 143 -7.88 -10.66 3.36
C SER A 143 -8.53 -10.56 4.74
N GLU A 144 -7.77 -10.74 5.80
CA GLU A 144 -8.27 -10.62 7.18
C GLU A 144 -8.66 -9.17 7.53
N ILE A 145 -7.82 -8.18 7.17
CA ILE A 145 -8.15 -6.76 7.34
C ILE A 145 -9.44 -6.41 6.61
N SER A 146 -9.59 -6.87 5.36
CA SER A 146 -10.79 -6.63 4.53
C SER A 146 -12.08 -7.04 5.24
N LYS A 147 -12.07 -8.20 5.93
CA LYS A 147 -13.21 -8.67 6.74
C LYS A 147 -13.52 -7.72 7.91
N VAL A 148 -12.48 -7.25 8.61
CA VAL A 148 -12.61 -6.35 9.77
C VAL A 148 -13.17 -4.98 9.38
N ILE A 149 -12.68 -4.41 8.28
CA ILE A 149 -13.10 -3.07 7.83
C ILE A 149 -14.31 -3.08 6.90
N ASN A 150 -14.71 -4.27 6.43
CA ASN A 150 -15.74 -4.49 5.41
C ASN A 150 -15.48 -3.68 4.12
N GLN A 151 -14.25 -3.71 3.65
CA GLN A 151 -13.82 -3.04 2.43
C GLN A 151 -12.72 -3.83 1.73
N PRO A 152 -12.81 -4.07 0.40
CA PRO A 152 -11.80 -4.83 -0.33
C PRO A 152 -10.52 -4.02 -0.58
N PHE A 153 -9.44 -4.75 -0.81
CA PHE A 153 -8.21 -4.25 -1.38
C PHE A 153 -8.09 -4.68 -2.84
N HIS A 154 -7.43 -3.87 -3.64
CA HIS A 154 -7.22 -4.10 -5.06
C HIS A 154 -5.76 -3.86 -5.43
N VAL A 155 -5.21 -4.69 -6.30
CA VAL A 155 -3.91 -4.44 -6.94
C VAL A 155 -4.14 -3.59 -8.18
N CYS A 156 -3.48 -2.42 -8.24
CA CYS A 156 -3.56 -1.47 -9.34
C CYS A 156 -2.38 -1.65 -10.29
N LEU A 157 -2.66 -1.82 -11.59
CA LEU A 157 -1.68 -1.94 -12.66
C LEU A 157 -1.38 -0.58 -13.35
N GLY A 158 -2.01 0.51 -12.89
CA GLY A 158 -1.91 1.80 -13.55
C GLY A 158 -2.67 1.88 -14.87
N PRO A 159 -2.51 2.98 -15.64
CA PRO A 159 -3.28 3.22 -16.86
C PRO A 159 -2.86 2.32 -18.03
N ASN A 160 -1.63 1.82 -18.03
CA ASN A 160 -1.07 1.05 -19.16
C ASN A 160 -1.13 -0.47 -18.94
N GLU A 161 -1.70 -0.94 -17.84
CA GLU A 161 -1.66 -2.36 -17.43
C GLU A 161 -0.23 -2.89 -17.29
N GLU A 162 0.71 -2.04 -16.95
CA GLU A 162 2.11 -2.42 -16.79
C GLU A 162 2.32 -3.10 -15.45
N TRP A 163 2.90 -4.28 -15.48
CA TRP A 163 3.44 -4.93 -14.30
C TRP A 163 4.88 -4.41 -14.12
N PHE A 164 5.12 -3.71 -13.02
CA PHE A 164 6.43 -3.09 -12.76
C PHE A 164 7.43 -4.04 -12.05
N GLY A 165 7.43 -5.34 -12.44
CA GLY A 165 8.38 -6.30 -11.88
C GLY A 165 8.09 -6.58 -10.42
N GLN A 166 8.94 -6.04 -9.53
CA GLN A 166 8.86 -6.23 -8.08
C GLN A 166 7.91 -5.26 -7.36
N ASP A 167 7.49 -4.18 -8.04
CA ASP A 167 6.63 -3.17 -7.43
C ASP A 167 5.15 -3.56 -7.49
N VAL A 168 4.44 -3.40 -6.39
CA VAL A 168 2.99 -3.65 -6.28
C VAL A 168 2.29 -2.46 -5.63
N ASN A 169 1.16 -2.06 -6.21
CA ASN A 169 0.30 -1.02 -5.65
C ASN A 169 -0.98 -1.64 -5.08
N TYR A 170 -1.11 -1.66 -3.76
CA TYR A 170 -2.34 -2.07 -3.07
C TYR A 170 -3.21 -0.87 -2.75
N LEU A 171 -4.49 -0.93 -3.11
CA LEU A 171 -5.45 0.15 -2.86
C LEU A 171 -6.66 -0.35 -2.08
N ARG A 172 -7.06 0.42 -1.07
CA ARG A 172 -8.30 0.22 -0.33
C ARG A 172 -9.41 1.06 -0.95
N LEU A 173 -10.29 0.44 -1.73
CA LEU A 173 -11.32 1.14 -2.52
C LEU A 173 -12.69 0.49 -2.37
N THR A 174 -13.73 1.30 -2.33
CA THR A 174 -15.08 0.87 -2.66
C THR A 174 -15.23 0.67 -4.18
N GLN A 175 -16.26 -0.02 -4.62
CA GLN A 175 -16.53 -0.20 -6.05
C GLN A 175 -16.72 1.15 -6.77
N GLU A 176 -17.35 2.12 -6.13
CA GLU A 176 -17.56 3.46 -6.70
C GLU A 176 -16.23 4.23 -6.81
N GLU A 177 -15.40 4.21 -5.78
CA GLU A 177 -14.07 4.85 -5.82
C GLU A 177 -13.20 4.23 -6.92
N ARG A 178 -13.21 2.90 -7.06
CA ARG A 178 -12.53 2.17 -8.12
C ARG A 178 -13.03 2.60 -9.51
N ARG A 179 -14.34 2.68 -9.72
CA ARG A 179 -14.95 3.12 -10.97
C ARG A 179 -14.48 4.54 -11.34
N ILE A 180 -14.41 5.46 -10.37
CA ILE A 180 -13.91 6.82 -10.60
C ILE A 180 -12.47 6.80 -11.13
N LEU A 181 -11.59 5.98 -10.54
CA LEU A 181 -10.19 5.89 -10.97
C LEU A 181 -10.05 5.28 -12.38
N ASP A 182 -10.81 4.23 -12.70
CA ASP A 182 -10.82 3.64 -14.04
C ASP A 182 -11.34 4.62 -15.08
N GLU A 183 -12.50 5.25 -14.85
CA GLU A 183 -13.13 6.15 -15.83
C GLU A 183 -12.37 7.48 -16.02
N LYS A 184 -11.74 8.03 -14.97
CA LYS A 184 -11.15 9.36 -14.99
C LYS A 184 -9.64 9.38 -15.14
N LEU A 185 -8.93 8.36 -14.65
CA LEU A 185 -7.48 8.21 -14.74
C LEU A 185 -7.05 7.03 -15.61
N GLY A 186 -8.01 6.21 -16.07
CA GLY A 186 -7.73 5.03 -16.88
C GLY A 186 -7.06 3.89 -16.11
N TRP A 187 -7.07 3.93 -14.78
CA TRP A 187 -6.40 2.92 -13.96
C TRP A 187 -7.02 1.54 -14.13
N LYS A 188 -6.19 0.53 -14.29
CA LYS A 188 -6.56 -0.87 -14.44
C LYS A 188 -6.21 -1.66 -13.18
N PHE A 189 -6.93 -2.74 -12.97
CA PHE A 189 -6.81 -3.55 -11.77
C PHE A 189 -6.58 -5.02 -12.13
N LEU A 190 -5.76 -5.70 -11.33
CA LEU A 190 -5.31 -7.07 -11.59
C LEU A 190 -6.48 -8.06 -11.71
N ASP A 191 -7.49 -7.94 -10.87
CA ASP A 191 -8.65 -8.84 -10.90
C ASP A 191 -9.47 -8.74 -12.20
N ASP A 192 -9.55 -7.57 -12.85
CA ASP A 192 -10.18 -7.43 -14.16
C ASP A 192 -9.29 -7.99 -15.27
N PHE A 193 -7.98 -7.80 -15.17
CA PHE A 193 -7.03 -8.41 -16.08
C PHE A 193 -7.12 -9.94 -16.03
N LEU A 194 -7.10 -10.54 -14.84
CA LEU A 194 -7.21 -11.99 -14.66
C LEU A 194 -8.55 -12.56 -15.17
N LYS A 195 -9.67 -11.84 -15.00
CA LYS A 195 -10.96 -12.24 -15.58
C LYS A 195 -10.92 -12.26 -17.11
N ARG A 196 -10.29 -11.25 -17.75
CA ARG A 196 -10.14 -11.20 -19.21
C ARG A 196 -9.28 -12.35 -19.73
N VAL A 197 -8.16 -12.64 -19.07
CA VAL A 197 -7.29 -13.77 -19.43
C VAL A 197 -8.06 -15.09 -19.35
N LYS A 198 -8.74 -15.38 -18.25
CA LYS A 198 -9.54 -16.61 -18.08
C LYS A 198 -10.64 -16.75 -19.15
N ASN A 199 -11.25 -15.65 -19.58
CA ASN A 199 -12.31 -15.70 -20.61
C ASN A 199 -11.76 -15.91 -22.02
N ASN A 200 -10.51 -15.56 -22.28
CA ASN A 200 -9.86 -15.69 -23.58
C ASN A 200 -9.08 -17.01 -23.76
N PHE A 201 -8.78 -17.70 -22.67
CA PHE A 201 -8.08 -18.99 -22.64
C PHE A 201 -8.85 -19.97 -21.74
N PRO A 202 -9.95 -20.56 -22.24
CA PRO A 202 -10.79 -21.51 -21.50
C PRO A 202 -10.06 -22.84 -21.19
#